data_8bda02c384b2abad3a02783d16a50e5d
#
_entry.id   8bda02c384b2abad3a02783d16a50e5d
#
_cell.length_a   1.000
_cell.length_b   1.000
_cell.length_c   1.000
_cell.angle_alpha   90.00
_cell.angle_beta   90.00
_cell.angle_gamma   90.00
#
_symmetry.space_group_name_H-M   'P 1'
#
loop_
_entity.id
_entity.type
_entity.pdbx_description
1 polymer ?
#
loop_
_entity_poly.entity_id
_entity_poly.type
_entity_poly.pdbx_seq_one_letter_code
_entity_poly.pdbx_strand_id
1 'polypeptide(L)'
;MITTIAREIASHGGRVFYTGGYVRDYLLLGQAANGKDIDLEVFDLDKDELISVLSTYGQPIEVGKSFPIIKISHHPQWDFTLPETPEVSYQEACARRDFTINAMMMDVLTGEILDFFGGQEDLKNKLIRHTTENVFTEDPLRTYRAVQQAARFGFNIDAATLELMKHSNLDDIKPERILEELRKLLLLAPQPSLGLSYMQETGILERRHPMLFKLVGCEQSPLNHPEGDVWQHTLQVVDICASLKNQSQDPEVLMFAALLHDLGKPVTTCIRKGKITAYGHDLEGEKLARIFLNQLNASKNLIAGVEKLVREHMHPVLLYKTREQVSGKAIRKLVNRVNVRELLLLAEADFKGRGKERDFEPVQEWLMDRISRLGLDPEKGITPYVQGRDLIALGLKPGTNFSKILDQCFEMQLEGKSRQEILDWVKKSLL
;
A
#
# COMPACT_ATOMS: atom_id res chain seq x y z
N MET A 1 34.27 2.41 0.32
CA MET A 1 34.38 1.49 -0.84
C MET A 1 33.94 2.16 -2.14
N ILE A 2 32.72 2.73 -2.27
CA ILE A 2 32.30 3.43 -3.51
C ILE A 2 33.36 4.46 -3.96
N THR A 3 33.87 5.29 -3.04
CA THR A 3 34.92 6.27 -3.34
C THR A 3 36.24 5.62 -3.85
N THR A 4 36.55 4.41 -3.40
CA THR A 4 37.71 3.66 -3.87
C THR A 4 37.50 3.19 -5.32
N ILE A 5 36.31 2.63 -5.61
CA ILE A 5 35.89 2.24 -6.97
C ILE A 5 35.94 3.47 -7.90
N ALA A 6 35.35 4.59 -7.44
CA ALA A 6 35.35 5.82 -8.22
C ALA A 6 36.78 6.36 -8.56
N ARG A 7 37.75 6.22 -7.62
CA ARG A 7 39.15 6.57 -7.90
C ARG A 7 39.78 5.65 -8.95
N GLU A 8 39.47 4.36 -8.90
CA GLU A 8 39.98 3.42 -9.91
C GLU A 8 39.37 3.69 -11.29
N ILE A 9 38.05 3.93 -11.36
CA ILE A 9 37.38 4.38 -12.59
C ILE A 9 38.04 5.67 -13.12
N ALA A 10 38.31 6.63 -12.25
CA ALA A 10 38.98 7.88 -12.63
C ALA A 10 40.41 7.66 -13.17
N SER A 11 41.15 6.66 -12.68
CA SER A 11 42.46 6.31 -13.22
C SER A 11 42.43 5.76 -14.65
N HIS A 12 41.24 5.27 -15.08
CA HIS A 12 40.96 4.85 -16.47
C HIS A 12 40.27 5.95 -17.30
N GLY A 13 40.14 7.18 -16.76
CA GLY A 13 39.55 8.31 -17.47
C GLY A 13 38.08 8.52 -17.25
N GLY A 14 37.38 7.62 -16.54
CA GLY A 14 35.95 7.69 -16.28
C GLY A 14 35.58 8.60 -15.11
N ARG A 15 34.28 8.97 -15.01
CA ARG A 15 33.70 9.72 -13.89
C ARG A 15 32.48 8.98 -13.34
N VAL A 16 32.29 9.03 -12.02
CA VAL A 16 31.18 8.35 -11.33
C VAL A 16 30.32 9.38 -10.58
N PHE A 17 29.03 9.31 -10.80
CA PHE A 17 28.06 10.18 -10.14
C PHE A 17 27.02 9.38 -9.35
N TYR A 18 26.71 9.84 -8.15
CA TYR A 18 25.43 9.50 -7.52
C TYR A 18 24.31 10.18 -8.28
N THR A 19 23.19 9.49 -8.50
CA THR A 19 22.10 10.03 -9.30
C THR A 19 20.73 9.82 -8.64
N GLY A 20 19.71 10.48 -9.17
CA GLY A 20 18.31 10.25 -8.82
C GLY A 20 17.96 10.51 -7.37
N GLY A 21 17.27 9.55 -6.77
CA GLY A 21 16.79 9.66 -5.40
C GLY A 21 17.87 9.81 -4.34
N TYR A 22 19.09 9.34 -4.61
CA TYR A 22 20.20 9.48 -3.67
C TYR A 22 20.59 10.96 -3.46
N VAL A 23 20.75 11.72 -4.54
CA VAL A 23 21.14 13.15 -4.45
C VAL A 23 20.05 13.97 -3.78
N ARG A 24 18.80 13.74 -4.16
CA ARG A 24 17.63 14.36 -3.51
C ARG A 24 17.61 14.08 -1.99
N ASP A 25 17.70 12.81 -1.60
CA ASP A 25 17.60 12.41 -0.20
C ASP A 25 18.81 12.94 0.60
N TYR A 26 20.00 12.99 -0.01
CA TYR A 26 21.18 13.61 0.57
C TYR A 26 20.96 15.11 0.86
N LEU A 27 20.40 15.85 -0.10
CA LEU A 27 20.11 17.28 0.07
C LEU A 27 19.01 17.54 1.09
N LEU A 28 18.00 16.67 1.19
CA LEU A 28 16.91 16.80 2.16
C LEU A 28 17.32 16.45 3.59
N LEU A 29 18.18 15.44 3.76
CA LEU A 29 18.51 14.87 5.08
C LEU A 29 19.89 15.27 5.59
N GLY A 30 20.72 15.92 4.76
CA GLY A 30 22.12 16.26 5.08
C GLY A 30 23.06 15.05 5.18
N GLN A 31 22.58 13.86 4.84
CA GLN A 31 23.33 12.60 4.88
C GLN A 31 22.77 11.59 3.88
N ALA A 32 23.58 10.63 3.49
CA ALA A 32 23.11 9.50 2.67
C ALA A 32 22.04 8.70 3.40
N ALA A 33 20.96 8.35 2.70
CA ALA A 33 19.91 7.49 3.26
C ALA A 33 20.46 6.07 3.45
N ASN A 34 20.58 5.62 4.70
CA ASN A 34 21.05 4.28 5.04
C ASN A 34 20.10 3.20 4.49
N GLY A 35 20.67 2.14 3.91
CA GLY A 35 19.94 0.92 3.53
C GLY A 35 19.10 1.00 2.25
N LYS A 36 19.26 2.03 1.42
CA LYS A 36 18.62 2.15 0.11
C LYS A 36 19.55 1.73 -1.01
N ASP A 37 18.96 1.37 -2.14
CA ASP A 37 19.69 1.21 -3.40
C ASP A 37 20.37 2.53 -3.79
N ILE A 38 21.62 2.43 -4.26
CA ILE A 38 22.43 3.57 -4.67
C ILE A 38 22.60 3.48 -6.18
N ASP A 39 21.99 4.42 -6.89
CA ASP A 39 22.14 4.58 -8.33
C ASP A 39 23.45 5.35 -8.63
N LEU A 40 24.33 4.70 -9.37
CA LEU A 40 25.62 5.22 -9.80
C LEU A 40 25.67 5.24 -11.32
N GLU A 41 25.90 6.41 -11.91
CA GLU A 41 26.04 6.56 -13.35
C GLU A 41 27.50 6.84 -13.68
N VAL A 42 28.08 6.05 -14.60
CA VAL A 42 29.51 6.10 -14.98
C VAL A 42 29.62 6.65 -16.38
N PHE A 43 30.42 7.69 -16.56
CA PHE A 43 30.67 8.34 -17.84
C PHE A 43 32.12 8.16 -18.25
N ASP A 44 32.39 8.39 -19.53
CA ASP A 44 33.74 8.40 -20.13
C ASP A 44 34.50 7.06 -19.97
N LEU A 45 33.75 5.94 -19.86
CA LEU A 45 34.29 4.59 -19.76
C LEU A 45 33.40 3.64 -20.55
N ASP A 46 33.95 2.65 -21.22
CA ASP A 46 33.17 1.64 -21.89
C ASP A 46 32.71 0.52 -20.90
N LYS A 47 31.80 -0.31 -21.38
CA LYS A 47 31.19 -1.36 -20.54
C LYS A 47 32.23 -2.41 -20.10
N ASP A 48 33.12 -2.81 -20.97
CA ASP A 48 34.10 -3.87 -20.70
C ASP A 48 35.14 -3.37 -19.69
N GLU A 49 35.56 -2.13 -19.82
CA GLU A 49 36.44 -1.45 -18.86
C GLU A 49 35.76 -1.33 -17.49
N LEU A 50 34.48 -0.91 -17.45
CA LEU A 50 33.73 -0.84 -16.18
C LEU A 50 33.63 -2.21 -15.52
N ILE A 51 33.27 -3.26 -16.28
CA ILE A 51 33.22 -4.64 -15.78
C ILE A 51 34.58 -5.10 -15.25
N SER A 52 35.66 -4.76 -15.95
CA SER A 52 37.02 -5.08 -15.51
C SER A 52 37.35 -4.47 -14.16
N VAL A 53 37.10 -3.17 -13.99
CA VAL A 53 37.30 -2.46 -12.71
C VAL A 53 36.44 -3.07 -11.62
N LEU A 54 35.13 -3.25 -11.85
CA LEU A 54 34.22 -3.78 -10.85
C LEU A 54 34.56 -5.22 -10.42
N SER A 55 35.18 -6.01 -11.30
CA SER A 55 35.62 -7.39 -11.04
C SER A 55 36.64 -7.49 -9.91
N THR A 56 37.41 -6.43 -9.64
CA THR A 56 38.37 -6.37 -8.52
C THR A 56 37.68 -6.27 -7.14
N TYR A 57 36.41 -5.86 -7.12
CA TYR A 57 35.63 -5.66 -5.91
C TYR A 57 34.54 -6.71 -5.69
N GLY A 58 34.33 -7.61 -6.62
CA GLY A 58 33.37 -8.69 -6.56
C GLY A 58 32.92 -9.12 -7.95
N GLN A 59 32.11 -10.16 -8.04
CA GLN A 59 31.60 -10.63 -9.33
C GLN A 59 30.56 -9.65 -9.88
N PRO A 60 30.78 -9.04 -11.07
CA PRO A 60 29.78 -8.21 -11.72
C PRO A 60 28.63 -9.09 -12.24
N ILE A 61 27.40 -8.60 -12.04
CA ILE A 61 26.15 -9.27 -12.48
C ILE A 61 25.36 -8.24 -13.26
N GLU A 62 25.12 -8.52 -14.53
CA GLU A 62 24.29 -7.68 -15.38
C GLU A 62 22.80 -8.04 -15.20
N VAL A 63 21.97 -7.04 -14.95
CA VAL A 63 20.52 -7.19 -14.76
C VAL A 63 19.78 -6.24 -15.69
N GLY A 64 18.73 -6.73 -16.34
CA GLY A 64 17.91 -5.93 -17.27
C GLY A 64 18.33 -6.11 -18.73
N LYS A 65 17.34 -6.10 -19.65
CA LYS A 65 17.58 -6.29 -21.09
C LYS A 65 17.69 -4.96 -21.86
N SER A 66 16.87 -3.97 -21.50
CA SER A 66 16.76 -2.71 -22.24
C SER A 66 17.68 -1.62 -21.67
N PHE A 67 17.91 -1.62 -20.36
CA PHE A 67 18.83 -0.72 -19.66
C PHE A 67 19.64 -1.59 -18.70
N PRO A 68 20.83 -2.06 -19.14
CA PRO A 68 21.64 -2.95 -18.32
C PRO A 68 22.17 -2.21 -17.10
N ILE A 69 21.86 -2.75 -15.92
CA ILE A 69 22.41 -2.33 -14.64
C ILE A 69 23.48 -3.36 -14.26
N ILE A 70 24.65 -2.90 -13.88
CA ILE A 70 25.74 -3.75 -13.40
C ILE A 70 25.75 -3.69 -11.87
N LYS A 71 25.55 -4.82 -11.22
CA LYS A 71 25.64 -4.98 -9.77
C LYS A 71 26.90 -5.72 -9.38
N ILE A 72 27.37 -5.57 -8.14
CA ILE A 72 28.49 -6.34 -7.58
C ILE A 72 27.93 -7.32 -6.56
N SER A 73 28.34 -8.59 -6.62
CA SER A 73 27.79 -9.67 -5.78
C SER A 73 27.79 -9.39 -4.28
N HIS A 74 28.80 -8.69 -3.76
CA HIS A 74 28.90 -8.32 -2.33
C HIS A 74 28.17 -7.03 -1.97
N HIS A 75 27.69 -6.27 -2.96
CA HIS A 75 26.96 -5.01 -2.79
C HIS A 75 25.78 -4.94 -3.76
N PRO A 76 24.78 -5.82 -3.61
CA PRO A 76 23.66 -5.88 -4.55
C PRO A 76 22.77 -4.62 -4.55
N GLN A 77 22.98 -3.73 -3.57
CA GLN A 77 22.31 -2.44 -3.46
C GLN A 77 22.99 -1.32 -4.28
N TRP A 78 24.09 -1.58 -4.95
CA TRP A 78 24.77 -0.60 -5.81
C TRP A 78 24.47 -0.90 -7.27
N ASP A 79 23.84 0.04 -7.93
CA ASP A 79 23.39 -0.04 -9.30
C ASP A 79 24.28 0.85 -10.18
N PHE A 80 25.23 0.23 -10.89
CA PHE A 80 26.07 0.94 -11.83
C PHE A 80 25.42 0.92 -13.21
N THR A 81 25.25 2.10 -13.81
CA THR A 81 24.71 2.29 -15.16
C THR A 81 25.67 3.08 -16.01
N LEU A 82 25.58 2.88 -17.32
CA LEU A 82 26.27 3.66 -18.32
C LEU A 82 25.25 4.45 -19.15
N PRO A 83 25.58 5.60 -19.72
CA PRO A 83 24.76 6.23 -20.75
C PRO A 83 24.49 5.29 -21.92
N GLU A 84 23.43 5.51 -22.69
CA GLU A 84 23.08 4.66 -23.84
C GLU A 84 24.17 4.70 -24.92
N THR A 85 24.80 5.87 -25.13
CA THR A 85 25.96 6.05 -26.01
C THR A 85 26.98 6.95 -25.32
N PRO A 86 28.27 6.86 -25.70
CA PRO A 86 29.33 7.68 -25.10
C PRO A 86 29.15 9.19 -25.30
N GLU A 87 28.38 9.60 -26.31
CA GLU A 87 28.19 11.01 -26.68
C GLU A 87 27.11 11.69 -25.79
N VAL A 88 26.35 10.92 -24.98
CA VAL A 88 25.34 11.48 -24.10
C VAL A 88 25.97 12.42 -23.08
N SER A 89 25.60 13.68 -23.13
CA SER A 89 26.04 14.68 -22.17
C SER A 89 25.40 14.47 -20.78
N TYR A 90 26.01 15.02 -19.75
CA TYR A 90 25.44 15.00 -18.37
C TYR A 90 24.05 15.63 -18.32
N GLN A 91 23.81 16.69 -19.10
CA GLN A 91 22.50 17.34 -19.18
C GLN A 91 21.45 16.43 -19.81
N GLU A 92 21.77 15.72 -20.89
CA GLU A 92 20.84 14.77 -21.53
C GLU A 92 20.53 13.58 -20.62
N ALA A 93 21.51 13.07 -19.89
CA ALA A 93 21.30 12.01 -18.90
C ALA A 93 20.37 12.48 -17.76
N CYS A 94 20.54 13.71 -17.28
CA CYS A 94 19.61 14.33 -16.32
C CYS A 94 18.20 14.54 -16.91
N ALA A 95 18.09 14.94 -18.17
CA ALA A 95 16.81 15.20 -18.85
C ALA A 95 15.89 13.96 -18.93
N ARG A 96 16.48 12.74 -18.94
CA ARG A 96 15.73 11.47 -18.96
C ARG A 96 15.02 11.15 -17.65
N ARG A 97 15.36 11.85 -16.57
CA ARG A 97 14.73 11.67 -15.26
C ARG A 97 13.32 12.27 -15.25
N ASP A 98 12.51 11.84 -14.30
CA ASP A 98 11.11 12.25 -14.22
C ASP A 98 10.93 13.72 -13.76
N PHE A 99 11.57 14.08 -12.64
CA PHE A 99 11.38 15.39 -12.01
C PHE A 99 12.72 16.06 -11.73
N THR A 100 12.74 17.38 -11.71
CA THR A 100 13.91 18.21 -11.45
C THR A 100 14.65 17.78 -10.18
N ILE A 101 13.90 17.48 -9.11
CA ILE A 101 14.45 17.02 -7.82
C ILE A 101 15.16 15.66 -7.90
N ASN A 102 14.92 14.87 -8.93
CA ASN A 102 15.58 13.60 -9.20
C ASN A 102 16.59 13.68 -10.36
N ALA A 103 16.68 14.84 -11.01
CA ALA A 103 17.50 15.07 -12.20
C ALA A 103 18.83 15.77 -11.87
N MET A 104 19.33 15.53 -10.67
CA MET A 104 20.64 16.01 -10.22
C MET A 104 21.64 14.86 -10.18
N MET A 105 22.90 15.17 -10.42
CA MET A 105 24.04 14.27 -10.26
C MET A 105 25.00 14.84 -9.22
N MET A 106 25.61 13.98 -8.41
CA MET A 106 26.66 14.38 -7.47
C MET A 106 27.91 13.55 -7.70
N ASP A 107 29.01 14.20 -8.08
CA ASP A 107 30.30 13.54 -8.30
C ASP A 107 30.77 12.84 -7.03
N VAL A 108 31.10 11.56 -7.12
CA VAL A 108 31.47 10.72 -5.98
C VAL A 108 32.77 11.17 -5.31
N LEU A 109 33.71 11.75 -6.08
CA LEU A 109 35.03 12.13 -5.57
C LEU A 109 35.07 13.56 -5.05
N THR A 110 34.43 14.49 -5.75
CA THR A 110 34.51 15.93 -5.45
C THR A 110 33.33 16.41 -4.62
N GLY A 111 32.17 15.69 -4.67
CA GLY A 111 30.91 16.15 -4.07
C GLY A 111 30.22 17.27 -4.85
N GLU A 112 30.74 17.67 -6.01
CA GLU A 112 30.14 18.66 -6.89
C GLU A 112 28.75 18.19 -7.35
N ILE A 113 27.77 19.08 -7.28
CA ILE A 113 26.41 18.78 -7.73
C ILE A 113 26.16 19.46 -9.08
N LEU A 114 25.84 18.65 -10.09
CA LEU A 114 25.40 19.11 -11.39
C LEU A 114 23.88 19.18 -11.39
N ASP A 115 23.32 20.38 -11.54
CA ASP A 115 21.90 20.68 -11.52
C ASP A 115 21.51 21.53 -12.73
N PHE A 116 21.13 20.89 -13.81
CA PHE A 116 20.78 21.54 -15.09
C PHE A 116 19.32 22.01 -15.15
N PHE A 117 18.46 21.53 -14.24
CA PHE A 117 17.02 21.74 -14.28
C PHE A 117 16.46 22.47 -13.05
N GLY A 118 17.32 22.96 -12.14
CA GLY A 118 16.92 23.70 -10.96
C GLY A 118 16.33 22.83 -9.85
N GLY A 119 16.77 21.57 -9.76
CA GLY A 119 16.27 20.62 -8.75
C GLY A 119 16.52 21.05 -7.31
N GLN A 120 17.66 21.72 -7.03
CA GLN A 120 17.97 22.24 -5.70
C GLN A 120 16.98 23.35 -5.27
N GLU A 121 16.61 24.25 -6.20
CA GLU A 121 15.64 25.31 -5.95
C GLU A 121 14.23 24.72 -5.77
N ASP A 122 13.84 23.73 -6.60
CA ASP A 122 12.55 23.03 -6.45
C ASP A 122 12.47 22.24 -5.13
N LEU A 123 13.57 21.63 -4.66
CA LEU A 123 13.62 21.02 -3.32
C LEU A 123 13.38 22.02 -2.21
N LYS A 124 14.02 23.19 -2.29
CA LYS A 124 13.85 24.27 -1.32
C LYS A 124 12.42 24.81 -1.32
N ASN A 125 11.82 24.93 -2.51
CA ASN A 125 10.45 25.40 -2.69
C ASN A 125 9.40 24.30 -2.48
N LYS A 126 9.82 23.06 -2.18
CA LYS A 126 8.95 21.90 -2.01
C LYS A 126 8.05 21.66 -3.23
N LEU A 127 8.66 21.59 -4.40
CA LEU A 127 7.97 21.52 -5.67
C LEU A 127 8.36 20.26 -6.46
N ILE A 128 7.36 19.57 -7.02
CA ILE A 128 7.53 18.51 -8.02
C ILE A 128 7.33 19.14 -9.40
N ARG A 129 8.41 19.26 -10.15
CA ARG A 129 8.41 19.82 -11.51
C ARG A 129 8.99 18.80 -12.48
N HIS A 130 8.37 18.66 -13.64
CA HIS A 130 8.88 17.83 -14.73
C HIS A 130 10.22 18.35 -15.29
N THR A 131 11.03 17.45 -15.85
CA THR A 131 12.31 17.81 -16.50
C THR A 131 12.10 18.33 -17.91
N THR A 132 11.26 17.66 -18.69
CA THR A 132 10.99 17.96 -20.10
C THR A 132 9.48 17.86 -20.40
N GLU A 133 9.02 18.55 -21.44
CA GLU A 133 7.63 18.50 -21.90
C GLU A 133 7.16 17.08 -22.26
N ASN A 134 8.08 16.20 -22.67
CA ASN A 134 7.78 14.84 -23.09
C ASN A 134 7.78 13.81 -21.95
N VAL A 135 8.02 14.23 -20.71
CA VAL A 135 8.23 13.35 -19.55
C VAL A 135 7.15 12.29 -19.36
N PHE A 136 5.88 12.66 -19.56
CA PHE A 136 4.73 11.75 -19.41
C PHE A 136 4.39 10.98 -20.69
N THR A 137 4.88 11.44 -21.86
CA THR A 137 4.76 10.70 -23.13
C THR A 137 5.78 9.56 -23.18
N GLU A 138 6.98 9.80 -22.67
CA GLU A 138 8.05 8.78 -22.57
C GLU A 138 7.69 7.65 -21.61
N ASP A 139 7.18 7.97 -20.42
CA ASP A 139 6.68 7.00 -19.45
C ASP A 139 5.45 7.56 -18.69
N PRO A 140 4.24 7.18 -19.09
CA PRO A 140 3.02 7.65 -18.44
C PRO A 140 2.92 7.29 -16.94
N LEU A 141 3.65 6.27 -16.45
CA LEU A 141 3.71 5.96 -15.02
C LEU A 141 4.27 7.12 -14.18
N ARG A 142 5.03 8.01 -14.79
CA ARG A 142 5.54 9.20 -14.10
C ARG A 142 4.43 10.09 -13.53
N THR A 143 3.19 10.00 -14.04
CA THR A 143 2.02 10.68 -13.44
C THR A 143 1.71 10.13 -12.04
N TYR A 144 1.76 8.81 -11.86
CA TYR A 144 1.60 8.18 -10.53
C TYR A 144 2.80 8.48 -9.62
N ARG A 145 4.00 8.53 -10.20
CA ARG A 145 5.21 8.90 -9.46
C ARG A 145 5.16 10.35 -8.96
N ALA A 146 4.59 11.28 -9.75
CA ALA A 146 4.39 12.67 -9.33
C ALA A 146 3.52 12.76 -8.07
N VAL A 147 2.33 12.15 -8.09
CA VAL A 147 1.40 12.18 -6.95
C VAL A 147 1.95 11.44 -5.74
N GLN A 148 2.66 10.34 -5.97
CA GLN A 148 3.32 9.57 -4.91
C GLN A 148 4.43 10.38 -4.23
N GLN A 149 5.30 11.03 -5.00
CA GLN A 149 6.40 11.83 -4.45
C GLN A 149 5.87 13.11 -3.78
N ALA A 150 4.85 13.76 -4.36
CA ALA A 150 4.19 14.90 -3.73
C ALA A 150 3.69 14.56 -2.33
N ALA A 151 2.95 13.46 -2.18
CA ALA A 151 2.45 13.01 -0.88
C ALA A 151 3.55 12.55 0.07
N ARG A 152 4.56 11.83 -0.44
CA ARG A 152 5.67 11.31 0.37
C ARG A 152 6.52 12.41 1.00
N PHE A 153 6.78 13.48 0.24
CA PHE A 153 7.63 14.59 0.70
C PHE A 153 6.81 15.78 1.24
N GLY A 154 5.49 15.77 1.09
CA GLY A 154 4.64 16.92 1.43
C GLY A 154 4.91 18.10 0.49
N PHE A 155 5.16 17.84 -0.80
CA PHE A 155 5.46 18.84 -1.82
C PHE A 155 4.24 19.14 -2.68
N ASN A 156 4.18 20.35 -3.24
CA ASN A 156 3.21 20.71 -4.26
C ASN A 156 3.67 20.23 -5.64
N ILE A 157 2.73 19.99 -6.55
CA ILE A 157 3.05 19.74 -7.96
C ILE A 157 2.96 21.07 -8.70
N ASP A 158 3.95 21.38 -9.53
CA ASP A 158 4.00 22.58 -10.35
C ASP A 158 2.81 22.66 -11.32
N ALA A 159 2.28 23.87 -11.57
CA ALA A 159 1.08 24.06 -12.37
C ALA A 159 1.23 23.55 -13.81
N ALA A 160 2.38 23.79 -14.46
CA ALA A 160 2.65 23.27 -15.80
C ALA A 160 2.74 21.74 -15.79
N THR A 161 3.34 21.17 -14.74
CA THR A 161 3.39 19.71 -14.55
C THR A 161 1.99 19.10 -14.38
N LEU A 162 1.11 19.72 -13.58
CA LEU A 162 -0.28 19.30 -13.43
C LEU A 162 -1.02 19.31 -14.78
N GLU A 163 -0.78 20.34 -15.59
CA GLU A 163 -1.43 20.44 -16.90
C GLU A 163 -0.99 19.33 -17.86
N LEU A 164 0.30 19.03 -17.90
CA LEU A 164 0.81 17.89 -18.68
C LEU A 164 0.24 16.55 -18.20
N MET A 165 0.09 16.35 -16.87
CA MET A 165 -0.49 15.14 -16.30
C MET A 165 -1.96 14.94 -16.71
N LYS A 166 -2.75 16.01 -16.82
CA LYS A 166 -4.16 15.93 -17.27
C LYS A 166 -4.28 15.39 -18.69
N HIS A 167 -3.32 15.70 -19.54
CA HIS A 167 -3.30 15.31 -20.96
C HIS A 167 -2.50 14.03 -21.26
N SER A 168 -1.88 13.41 -20.25
CA SER A 168 -1.12 12.18 -20.44
C SER A 168 -2.00 10.99 -20.82
N ASN A 169 -1.52 10.13 -21.72
CA ASN A 169 -2.17 8.85 -22.00
C ASN A 169 -1.79 7.83 -20.90
N LEU A 170 -2.79 7.30 -20.19
CA LEU A 170 -2.59 6.37 -19.09
C LEU A 170 -2.87 4.90 -19.46
N ASP A 171 -3.31 4.62 -20.70
CA ASP A 171 -3.89 3.32 -21.07
C ASP A 171 -2.86 2.19 -21.09
N ASP A 172 -1.65 2.49 -21.49
CA ASP A 172 -0.58 1.49 -21.69
C ASP A 172 0.21 1.15 -20.40
N ILE A 173 -0.16 1.73 -19.26
CA ILE A 173 0.53 1.46 -18.00
C ILE A 173 0.13 0.07 -17.48
N LYS A 174 1.12 -0.79 -17.27
CA LYS A 174 0.90 -2.13 -16.72
C LYS A 174 0.33 -2.06 -15.30
N PRO A 175 -0.69 -2.86 -14.97
CA PRO A 175 -1.37 -2.82 -13.67
C PRO A 175 -0.43 -2.98 -12.47
N GLU A 176 0.56 -3.85 -12.57
CA GLU A 176 1.53 -4.10 -11.49
C GLU A 176 2.39 -2.86 -11.19
N ARG A 177 2.73 -2.06 -12.21
CA ARG A 177 3.47 -0.80 -12.02
C ARG A 177 2.59 0.25 -11.32
N ILE A 178 1.29 0.29 -11.63
CA ILE A 178 0.32 1.15 -10.94
C ILE A 178 0.20 0.72 -9.47
N LEU A 179 0.03 -0.59 -9.23
CA LEU A 179 -0.06 -1.13 -7.86
C LEU A 179 1.16 -0.74 -7.02
N GLU A 180 2.36 -0.80 -7.60
CA GLU A 180 3.59 -0.46 -6.90
C GLU A 180 3.66 1.03 -6.52
N GLU A 181 3.22 1.94 -7.39
CA GLU A 181 3.19 3.37 -7.06
C GLU A 181 2.06 3.69 -6.04
N LEU A 182 0.90 3.04 -6.13
CA LEU A 182 -0.15 3.14 -5.10
C LEU A 182 0.34 2.59 -3.75
N ARG A 183 1.07 1.47 -3.75
CA ARG A 183 1.70 0.91 -2.54
C ARG A 183 2.65 1.92 -1.90
N LYS A 184 3.54 2.52 -2.69
CA LYS A 184 4.46 3.55 -2.20
C LYS A 184 3.71 4.77 -1.68
N LEU A 185 2.68 5.23 -2.37
CA LEU A 185 1.82 6.33 -1.93
C LEU A 185 1.23 6.05 -0.54
N LEU A 186 0.61 4.89 -0.37
CA LEU A 186 -0.07 4.52 0.87
C LEU A 186 0.89 4.25 2.03
N LEU A 187 2.03 3.58 1.75
CA LEU A 187 2.95 3.15 2.80
C LEU A 187 4.01 4.19 3.17
N LEU A 188 4.46 5.02 2.22
CA LEU A 188 5.58 5.93 2.45
C LEU A 188 5.13 7.37 2.74
N ALA A 189 3.94 7.78 2.30
CA ALA A 189 3.46 9.12 2.57
C ALA A 189 2.98 9.26 4.02
N PRO A 190 3.33 10.40 4.69
CA PRO A 190 2.72 10.76 5.97
C PRO A 190 1.23 11.11 5.83
N GLN A 191 0.87 11.74 4.70
CA GLN A 191 -0.50 12.14 4.34
C GLN A 191 -0.81 11.67 2.91
N PRO A 192 -1.23 10.39 2.73
CA PRO A 192 -1.56 9.87 1.40
C PRO A 192 -2.70 10.63 0.72
N SER A 193 -3.58 11.27 1.48
CA SER A 193 -4.68 12.09 0.96
C SER A 193 -4.23 13.18 -0.01
N LEU A 194 -3.03 13.75 0.20
CA LEU A 194 -2.46 14.74 -0.72
C LEU A 194 -2.29 14.17 -2.14
N GLY A 195 -1.69 12.99 -2.26
CA GLY A 195 -1.50 12.33 -3.56
C GLY A 195 -2.81 11.87 -4.17
N LEU A 196 -3.74 11.34 -3.35
CA LEU A 196 -5.08 10.93 -3.79
C LEU A 196 -5.89 12.14 -4.29
N SER A 197 -5.74 13.30 -3.67
CA SER A 197 -6.36 14.55 -4.14
C SER A 197 -5.78 15.01 -5.48
N TYR A 198 -4.47 14.89 -5.69
CA TYR A 198 -3.87 15.14 -6.99
C TYR A 198 -4.32 14.13 -8.06
N MET A 199 -4.55 12.86 -7.70
CA MET A 199 -5.14 11.89 -8.63
C MET A 199 -6.55 12.31 -9.07
N GLN A 200 -7.34 12.90 -8.18
CA GLN A 200 -8.66 13.47 -8.54
C GLN A 200 -8.51 14.69 -9.43
N GLU A 201 -7.67 15.65 -9.06
CA GLU A 201 -7.47 16.92 -9.77
C GLU A 201 -6.96 16.73 -11.20
N THR A 202 -6.08 15.75 -11.41
CA THR A 202 -5.48 15.43 -12.71
C THR A 202 -6.32 14.47 -13.55
N GLY A 203 -7.48 14.02 -13.04
CA GLY A 203 -8.35 13.07 -13.74
C GLY A 203 -7.82 11.63 -13.77
N ILE A 204 -6.71 11.31 -13.11
CA ILE A 204 -6.19 9.95 -13.00
C ILE A 204 -7.24 9.04 -12.34
N LEU A 205 -7.90 9.55 -11.29
CA LEU A 205 -8.91 8.81 -10.54
C LEU A 205 -10.08 8.41 -11.44
N GLU A 206 -10.61 9.35 -12.24
CA GLU A 206 -11.71 9.11 -13.16
C GLU A 206 -11.34 8.12 -14.27
N ARG A 207 -10.21 8.36 -14.93
CA ARG A 207 -9.77 7.62 -16.12
C ARG A 207 -9.30 6.18 -15.80
N ARG A 208 -8.64 5.97 -14.66
CA ARG A 208 -8.00 4.67 -14.33
C ARG A 208 -8.59 3.95 -13.14
N HIS A 209 -9.28 4.66 -12.24
CA HIS A 209 -9.85 4.11 -11.01
C HIS A 209 -11.33 4.50 -10.86
N PRO A 210 -12.20 4.20 -11.84
CA PRO A 210 -13.59 4.67 -11.83
C PRO A 210 -14.40 4.18 -10.63
N MET A 211 -14.00 3.07 -9.98
CA MET A 211 -14.63 2.61 -8.75
C MET A 211 -14.34 3.57 -7.57
N LEU A 212 -13.11 4.08 -7.46
CA LEU A 212 -12.76 5.10 -6.47
C LEU A 212 -13.39 6.44 -6.83
N PHE A 213 -13.41 6.81 -8.11
CA PHE A 213 -14.01 8.07 -8.55
C PHE A 213 -15.49 8.17 -8.19
N LYS A 214 -16.24 7.07 -8.16
CA LYS A 214 -17.64 7.04 -7.72
C LYS A 214 -17.85 7.43 -6.25
N LEU A 215 -16.81 7.47 -5.43
CA LEU A 215 -16.88 7.98 -4.06
C LEU A 215 -17.00 9.51 -4.02
N VAL A 216 -16.46 10.19 -5.06
CA VAL A 216 -16.54 11.64 -5.21
C VAL A 216 -18.00 12.04 -5.46
N GLY A 217 -18.52 12.93 -4.63
CA GLY A 217 -19.92 13.35 -4.68
C GLY A 217 -20.93 12.30 -4.19
N CYS A 218 -20.50 11.14 -3.72
CA CYS A 218 -21.41 10.17 -3.09
C CYS A 218 -21.86 10.70 -1.73
N GLU A 219 -23.12 11.10 -1.65
CA GLU A 219 -23.69 11.72 -0.45
C GLU A 219 -23.81 10.74 0.72
N GLN A 220 -23.58 11.26 1.93
CA GLN A 220 -23.77 10.55 3.21
C GLN A 220 -24.65 11.38 4.15
N SER A 221 -25.05 10.77 5.26
CA SER A 221 -25.83 11.47 6.29
C SER A 221 -24.98 12.60 6.92
N PRO A 222 -25.34 13.88 6.75
CA PRO A 222 -24.55 14.98 7.34
C PRO A 222 -24.47 14.95 8.86
N LEU A 223 -25.44 14.28 9.52
CA LEU A 223 -25.44 14.10 10.95
C LEU A 223 -24.31 13.16 11.42
N ASN A 224 -24.02 12.14 10.63
CA ASN A 224 -23.00 11.13 10.97
C ASN A 224 -21.65 11.45 10.31
N HIS A 225 -21.68 12.15 9.19
CA HIS A 225 -20.54 12.47 8.33
C HIS A 225 -20.52 13.98 7.99
N PRO A 226 -20.22 14.84 8.98
CA PRO A 226 -20.14 16.29 8.76
C PRO A 226 -18.95 16.70 7.88
N GLU A 227 -17.98 15.79 7.68
CA GLU A 227 -16.79 15.96 6.85
C GLU A 227 -17.13 16.09 5.35
N GLY A 228 -18.28 15.60 4.89
CA GLY A 228 -18.72 15.71 3.51
C GLY A 228 -19.13 14.41 2.86
N ASP A 229 -18.77 14.23 1.57
CA ASP A 229 -19.05 13.03 0.80
C ASP A 229 -18.15 11.84 1.19
N VAL A 230 -18.40 10.67 0.56
CA VAL A 230 -17.64 9.44 0.87
C VAL A 230 -16.16 9.59 0.52
N TRP A 231 -15.82 10.37 -0.51
CA TRP A 231 -14.41 10.59 -0.88
C TRP A 231 -13.66 11.38 0.18
N GLN A 232 -14.24 12.49 0.65
CA GLN A 232 -13.65 13.30 1.72
C GLN A 232 -13.44 12.48 3.00
N HIS A 233 -14.43 11.64 3.34
CA HIS A 233 -14.30 10.70 4.44
C HIS A 233 -13.14 9.72 4.20
N THR A 234 -13.05 9.10 3.03
CA THR A 234 -11.99 8.14 2.69
C THR A 234 -10.60 8.78 2.80
N LEU A 235 -10.42 10.02 2.34
CA LEU A 235 -9.16 10.75 2.47
C LEU A 235 -8.74 10.90 3.94
N GLN A 236 -9.67 11.24 4.82
CA GLN A 236 -9.38 11.37 6.26
C GLN A 236 -9.04 10.00 6.88
N VAL A 237 -9.79 8.96 6.54
CA VAL A 237 -9.54 7.59 7.05
C VAL A 237 -8.16 7.09 6.63
N VAL A 238 -7.76 7.33 5.39
CA VAL A 238 -6.43 6.92 4.89
C VAL A 238 -5.31 7.65 5.64
N ASP A 239 -5.44 8.94 5.92
CA ASP A 239 -4.43 9.70 6.68
C ASP A 239 -4.33 9.24 8.13
N ILE A 240 -5.47 8.95 8.78
CA ILE A 240 -5.47 8.41 10.14
C ILE A 240 -4.83 7.01 10.15
N CYS A 241 -5.19 6.12 9.22
CA CYS A 241 -4.53 4.83 9.08
C CYS A 241 -3.01 4.96 8.85
N ALA A 242 -2.58 5.97 8.06
CA ALA A 242 -1.16 6.24 7.86
C ALA A 242 -0.42 6.57 9.17
N SER A 243 -1.08 7.22 10.13
CA SER A 243 -0.53 7.45 11.46
C SER A 243 -0.51 6.20 12.36
N LEU A 244 -1.40 5.24 12.12
CA LEU A 244 -1.56 4.01 12.90
C LEU A 244 -0.80 2.81 12.30
N LYS A 245 -0.37 2.88 11.04
CA LYS A 245 0.18 1.72 10.28
C LYS A 245 1.37 1.01 10.93
N ASN A 246 2.16 1.72 11.74
CA ASN A 246 3.29 1.12 12.45
C ASN A 246 2.85 0.16 13.58
N GLN A 247 1.57 0.16 13.96
CA GLN A 247 0.97 -0.76 14.93
C GLN A 247 0.41 -2.02 14.24
N SER A 248 0.29 -1.99 12.91
CA SER A 248 -0.22 -3.09 12.09
C SER A 248 0.86 -4.14 11.86
N GLN A 249 0.46 -5.41 11.84
CA GLN A 249 1.29 -6.54 11.42
C GLN A 249 1.39 -6.62 9.89
N ASP A 250 0.39 -6.11 9.18
CA ASP A 250 0.36 -6.01 7.72
C ASP A 250 -0.11 -4.62 7.28
N PRO A 251 0.81 -3.62 7.34
CA PRO A 251 0.49 -2.24 6.96
C PRO A 251 -0.07 -2.10 5.54
N GLU A 252 0.32 -2.97 4.62
CA GLU A 252 -0.18 -2.93 3.25
C GLU A 252 -1.67 -3.28 3.20
N VAL A 253 -2.07 -4.36 3.86
CA VAL A 253 -3.48 -4.76 3.97
C VAL A 253 -4.30 -3.67 4.65
N LEU A 254 -3.81 -3.10 5.76
CA LEU A 254 -4.50 -2.03 6.48
C LEU A 254 -4.73 -0.80 5.60
N MET A 255 -3.70 -0.33 4.89
CA MET A 255 -3.77 0.88 4.10
C MET A 255 -4.64 0.73 2.85
N PHE A 256 -4.58 -0.43 2.17
CA PHE A 256 -5.52 -0.71 1.08
C PHE A 256 -6.95 -0.90 1.60
N ALA A 257 -7.15 -1.51 2.75
CA ALA A 257 -8.48 -1.59 3.36
C ALA A 257 -9.03 -0.20 3.71
N ALA A 258 -8.21 0.72 4.22
CA ALA A 258 -8.60 2.10 4.46
C ALA A 258 -9.05 2.83 3.20
N LEU A 259 -8.33 2.65 2.07
CA LEU A 259 -8.70 3.24 0.78
C LEU A 259 -10.02 2.66 0.23
N LEU A 260 -10.29 1.38 0.50
CA LEU A 260 -11.36 0.62 -0.17
C LEU A 260 -12.57 0.31 0.74
N HIS A 261 -12.56 0.69 2.04
CA HIS A 261 -13.57 0.26 3.01
C HIS A 261 -15.00 0.65 2.63
N ASP A 262 -15.15 1.78 1.99
CA ASP A 262 -16.44 2.37 1.62
C ASP A 262 -16.79 2.24 0.13
N LEU A 263 -16.08 1.44 -0.67
CA LEU A 263 -16.35 1.22 -2.09
C LEU A 263 -17.79 0.75 -2.39
N GLY A 264 -18.44 0.14 -1.44
CA GLY A 264 -19.83 -0.30 -1.57
C GLY A 264 -20.87 0.80 -1.44
N LYS A 265 -20.52 1.97 -0.89
CA LYS A 265 -21.50 3.05 -0.63
C LYS A 265 -22.15 3.58 -1.92
N PRO A 266 -21.45 3.84 -3.03
CA PRO A 266 -22.10 4.36 -4.25
C PRO A 266 -23.21 3.47 -4.81
N VAL A 267 -23.14 2.16 -4.60
CA VAL A 267 -24.14 1.20 -5.12
C VAL A 267 -25.22 0.84 -4.11
N THR A 268 -25.04 1.20 -2.84
CA THR A 268 -26.00 0.87 -1.76
C THR A 268 -26.68 2.10 -1.15
N THR A 269 -26.15 3.30 -1.41
CA THR A 269 -26.72 4.55 -0.87
C THR A 269 -28.10 4.80 -1.46
N CYS A 270 -29.06 5.02 -0.57
CA CYS A 270 -30.44 5.37 -0.93
C CYS A 270 -31.11 6.17 0.19
N ILE A 271 -32.17 6.87 -0.15
CA ILE A 271 -33.00 7.59 0.82
C ILE A 271 -34.08 6.63 1.36
N ARG A 272 -34.04 6.38 2.67
CA ARG A 272 -35.05 5.58 3.38
C ARG A 272 -35.66 6.42 4.50
N LYS A 273 -36.96 6.59 4.48
CA LYS A 273 -37.69 7.42 5.49
C LYS A 273 -37.06 8.79 5.68
N GLY A 274 -36.68 9.47 4.56
CA GLY A 274 -36.10 10.80 4.57
C GLY A 274 -34.63 10.87 5.06
N LYS A 275 -33.96 9.72 5.24
CA LYS A 275 -32.55 9.64 5.69
C LYS A 275 -31.68 8.94 4.64
N ILE A 276 -30.49 9.47 4.39
CA ILE A 276 -29.48 8.82 3.56
C ILE A 276 -28.94 7.61 4.33
N THR A 277 -28.95 6.44 3.70
CA THR A 277 -28.49 5.17 4.28
C THR A 277 -27.75 4.35 3.24
N ALA A 278 -26.76 3.56 3.64
CA ALA A 278 -25.97 2.68 2.79
C ALA A 278 -25.86 1.27 3.40
N TYR A 279 -27.02 0.65 3.66
CA TYR A 279 -27.02 -0.69 4.25
C TYR A 279 -26.43 -1.73 3.30
N GLY A 280 -25.53 -2.57 3.84
CA GLY A 280 -24.86 -3.64 3.10
C GLY A 280 -23.68 -3.16 2.25
N HIS A 281 -23.20 -1.91 2.44
CA HIS A 281 -22.02 -1.39 1.75
C HIS A 281 -20.75 -2.19 2.09
N ASP A 282 -20.68 -2.78 3.26
CA ASP A 282 -19.63 -3.68 3.70
C ASP A 282 -19.56 -4.96 2.83
N LEU A 283 -20.72 -5.57 2.53
CA LEU A 283 -20.82 -6.76 1.70
C LEU A 283 -20.53 -6.48 0.21
N GLU A 284 -21.06 -5.39 -0.31
CA GLU A 284 -20.77 -4.96 -1.68
C GLU A 284 -19.35 -4.43 -1.80
N GLY A 285 -18.85 -3.74 -0.76
CA GLY A 285 -17.47 -3.26 -0.66
C GLY A 285 -16.44 -4.38 -0.72
N GLU A 286 -16.66 -5.50 -0.02
CA GLU A 286 -15.84 -6.71 -0.11
C GLU A 286 -15.65 -7.17 -1.57
N LYS A 287 -16.76 -7.28 -2.32
CA LYS A 287 -16.74 -7.72 -3.72
C LYS A 287 -16.01 -6.72 -4.62
N LEU A 288 -16.28 -5.42 -4.44
CA LEU A 288 -15.67 -4.36 -5.22
C LEU A 288 -14.18 -4.20 -4.93
N ALA A 289 -13.76 -4.35 -3.69
CA ALA A 289 -12.35 -4.36 -3.30
C ALA A 289 -11.59 -5.51 -3.95
N ARG A 290 -12.18 -6.72 -4.00
CA ARG A 290 -11.63 -7.85 -4.76
C ARG A 290 -11.44 -7.53 -6.23
N ILE A 291 -12.46 -6.96 -6.87
CA ILE A 291 -12.41 -6.59 -8.30
C ILE A 291 -11.31 -5.56 -8.53
N PHE A 292 -11.27 -4.50 -7.72
CA PHE A 292 -10.27 -3.44 -7.81
C PHE A 292 -8.83 -3.97 -7.72
N LEU A 293 -8.56 -4.79 -6.71
CA LEU A 293 -7.21 -5.35 -6.49
C LEU A 293 -6.82 -6.37 -7.56
N ASN A 294 -7.79 -7.16 -8.08
CA ASN A 294 -7.53 -8.06 -9.21
C ASN A 294 -7.18 -7.30 -10.48
N GLN A 295 -7.82 -6.15 -10.76
CA GLN A 295 -7.48 -5.29 -11.90
C GLN A 295 -6.05 -4.73 -11.82
N LEU A 296 -5.48 -4.66 -10.62
CA LEU A 296 -4.09 -4.24 -10.37
C LEU A 296 -3.12 -5.44 -10.28
N ASN A 297 -3.58 -6.67 -10.54
CA ASN A 297 -2.81 -7.90 -10.37
C ASN A 297 -2.19 -8.07 -8.98
N ALA A 298 -2.91 -7.64 -7.94
CA ALA A 298 -2.48 -7.77 -6.56
C ALA A 298 -2.36 -9.24 -6.12
N SER A 299 -1.52 -9.50 -5.13
CA SER A 299 -1.34 -10.84 -4.57
C SER A 299 -2.63 -11.36 -3.91
N LYS A 300 -2.83 -12.68 -3.95
CA LYS A 300 -3.97 -13.33 -3.29
C LYS A 300 -4.04 -13.02 -1.78
N ASN A 301 -2.89 -12.88 -1.13
CA ASN A 301 -2.82 -12.56 0.30
C ASN A 301 -3.32 -11.15 0.57
N LEU A 302 -2.88 -10.15 -0.21
CA LEU A 302 -3.37 -8.78 -0.11
C LEU A 302 -4.88 -8.72 -0.33
N ILE A 303 -5.38 -9.35 -1.40
CA ILE A 303 -6.82 -9.38 -1.70
C ILE A 303 -7.60 -9.96 -0.51
N ALA A 304 -7.22 -11.16 -0.05
CA ALA A 304 -7.95 -11.84 1.04
C ALA A 304 -7.89 -11.08 2.36
N GLY A 305 -6.79 -10.39 2.67
CA GLY A 305 -6.66 -9.54 3.85
C GLY A 305 -7.58 -8.33 3.78
N VAL A 306 -7.54 -7.60 2.66
CA VAL A 306 -8.37 -6.40 2.45
C VAL A 306 -9.86 -6.73 2.46
N GLU A 307 -10.29 -7.80 1.78
CA GLU A 307 -11.69 -8.25 1.78
C GLU A 307 -12.24 -8.46 3.19
N LYS A 308 -11.48 -9.13 4.04
CA LYS A 308 -11.90 -9.39 5.43
C LYS A 308 -12.06 -8.10 6.21
N LEU A 309 -11.11 -7.17 6.09
CA LEU A 309 -11.18 -5.91 6.80
C LEU A 309 -12.33 -5.04 6.30
N VAL A 310 -12.51 -4.93 4.97
CA VAL A 310 -13.61 -4.18 4.37
C VAL A 310 -14.96 -4.74 4.81
N ARG A 311 -15.13 -6.07 4.78
CA ARG A 311 -16.37 -6.71 5.21
C ARG A 311 -16.71 -6.46 6.67
N GLU A 312 -15.73 -6.45 7.55
CA GLU A 312 -15.94 -6.43 9.01
C GLU A 312 -15.78 -5.03 9.63
N HIS A 313 -15.38 -3.99 8.86
CA HIS A 313 -14.97 -2.68 9.41
C HIS A 313 -16.02 -2.03 10.33
N MET A 314 -17.30 -2.23 10.05
CA MET A 314 -18.39 -1.68 10.86
C MET A 314 -18.62 -2.43 12.18
N HIS A 315 -18.20 -3.70 12.28
CA HIS A 315 -18.59 -4.60 13.39
C HIS A 315 -18.14 -4.10 14.77
N PRO A 316 -16.92 -3.58 15.00
CA PRO A 316 -16.50 -3.13 16.32
C PRO A 316 -17.47 -2.11 16.93
N VAL A 317 -17.83 -1.08 16.15
CA VAL A 317 -18.74 -0.01 16.59
C VAL A 317 -20.17 -0.51 16.74
N LEU A 318 -20.64 -1.37 15.84
CA LEU A 318 -22.01 -1.93 15.90
C LEU A 318 -22.18 -2.84 17.11
N LEU A 319 -21.23 -3.72 17.38
CA LEU A 319 -21.24 -4.60 18.55
C LEU A 319 -21.18 -3.78 19.84
N TYR A 320 -20.35 -2.75 19.91
CA TYR A 320 -20.28 -1.89 21.08
C TYR A 320 -21.60 -1.14 21.35
N LYS A 321 -22.28 -0.67 20.31
CA LYS A 321 -23.60 -0.01 20.46
C LYS A 321 -24.65 -0.93 21.09
N THR A 322 -24.56 -2.24 20.86
CA THR A 322 -25.50 -3.26 21.38
C THR A 322 -24.84 -4.16 22.42
N ARG A 323 -23.76 -3.72 23.06
CA ARG A 323 -22.84 -4.52 23.89
C ARG A 323 -23.52 -5.36 24.99
N GLU A 324 -24.64 -4.87 25.55
CA GLU A 324 -25.41 -5.58 26.59
C GLU A 324 -26.05 -6.87 26.06
N GLN A 325 -26.30 -6.96 24.75
CA GLN A 325 -26.99 -8.07 24.09
C GLN A 325 -26.04 -8.96 23.26
N VAL A 326 -24.76 -8.62 23.20
CA VAL A 326 -23.78 -9.35 22.38
C VAL A 326 -23.43 -10.69 22.99
N SER A 327 -23.74 -11.77 22.28
CA SER A 327 -23.43 -13.13 22.70
C SER A 327 -21.97 -13.49 22.52
N GLY A 328 -21.47 -14.46 23.29
CA GLY A 328 -20.12 -15.04 23.06
C GLY A 328 -19.97 -15.64 21.66
N LYS A 329 -21.05 -16.17 21.06
CA LYS A 329 -21.05 -16.68 19.68
C LYS A 329 -20.70 -15.59 18.66
N ALA A 330 -21.25 -14.38 18.83
CA ALA A 330 -20.97 -13.26 17.93
C ALA A 330 -19.49 -12.87 17.96
N ILE A 331 -18.89 -12.81 19.15
CA ILE A 331 -17.45 -12.52 19.32
C ILE A 331 -16.59 -13.64 18.70
N ARG A 332 -16.91 -14.92 18.96
CA ARG A 332 -16.18 -16.03 18.35
C ARG A 332 -16.23 -16.00 16.82
N LYS A 333 -17.40 -15.70 16.25
CA LYS A 333 -17.54 -15.56 14.80
C LYS A 333 -16.68 -14.43 14.24
N LEU A 334 -16.60 -13.28 14.90
CA LEU A 334 -15.75 -12.17 14.48
C LEU A 334 -14.27 -12.57 14.50
N VAL A 335 -13.79 -13.09 15.64
CA VAL A 335 -12.38 -13.53 15.80
C VAL A 335 -11.99 -14.60 14.77
N ASN A 336 -12.94 -15.48 14.42
CA ASN A 336 -12.65 -16.51 13.41
C ASN A 336 -12.54 -15.96 11.98
N ARG A 337 -13.15 -14.82 11.66
CA ARG A 337 -13.17 -14.26 10.30
C ARG A 337 -12.02 -13.32 10.02
N VAL A 338 -11.55 -12.58 11.03
CA VAL A 338 -10.60 -11.48 10.83
C VAL A 338 -9.64 -11.36 12.01
N ASN A 339 -8.41 -10.88 11.75
CA ASN A 339 -7.53 -10.39 12.82
C ASN A 339 -8.17 -9.15 13.45
N VAL A 340 -8.58 -9.27 14.72
CA VAL A 340 -9.34 -8.20 15.39
C VAL A 340 -8.46 -6.99 15.71
N ARG A 341 -7.16 -7.16 15.89
CA ARG A 341 -6.26 -6.02 16.09
C ARG A 341 -6.18 -5.15 14.84
N GLU A 342 -6.00 -5.76 13.67
CA GLU A 342 -6.03 -5.06 12.39
C GLU A 342 -7.38 -4.39 12.13
N LEU A 343 -8.47 -5.10 12.45
CA LEU A 343 -9.82 -4.57 12.32
C LEU A 343 -10.06 -3.34 13.22
N LEU A 344 -9.53 -3.35 14.43
CA LEU A 344 -9.64 -2.22 15.36
C LEU A 344 -8.90 -0.98 14.86
N LEU A 345 -7.72 -1.14 14.24
CA LEU A 345 -6.99 -0.02 13.62
C LEU A 345 -7.82 0.64 12.50
N LEU A 346 -8.41 -0.18 11.62
CA LEU A 346 -9.28 0.34 10.56
C LEU A 346 -10.55 0.99 11.13
N ALA A 347 -11.20 0.34 12.09
CA ALA A 347 -12.44 0.84 12.70
C ALA A 347 -12.18 2.14 13.50
N GLU A 348 -11.01 2.28 14.13
CA GLU A 348 -10.59 3.52 14.79
C GLU A 348 -10.44 4.65 13.78
N ALA A 349 -9.77 4.36 12.65
CA ALA A 349 -9.57 5.35 11.58
C ALA A 349 -10.91 5.78 10.95
N ASP A 350 -11.81 4.85 10.62
CA ASP A 350 -13.16 5.16 10.14
C ASP A 350 -13.94 6.02 11.16
N PHE A 351 -13.85 5.65 12.44
CA PHE A 351 -14.58 6.36 13.49
C PHE A 351 -14.07 7.80 13.68
N LYS A 352 -12.75 7.99 13.70
CA LYS A 352 -12.10 9.30 13.84
C LYS A 352 -12.20 10.14 12.55
N GLY A 353 -12.21 9.50 11.39
CA GLY A 353 -12.32 10.15 10.08
C GLY A 353 -13.64 10.89 9.85
N ARG A 354 -14.59 10.82 10.78
CA ARG A 354 -15.86 11.56 10.74
C ARG A 354 -15.77 12.99 11.28
N GLY A 355 -14.57 13.54 11.44
CA GLY A 355 -14.35 14.94 11.82
C GLY A 355 -14.91 15.33 13.20
N LYS A 356 -15.23 14.37 14.06
CA LYS A 356 -15.69 14.60 15.43
C LYS A 356 -14.66 14.07 16.41
N GLU A 357 -14.30 14.89 17.39
CA GLU A 357 -13.55 14.41 18.55
C GLU A 357 -14.39 13.37 19.30
N ARG A 358 -14.16 12.12 19.01
CA ARG A 358 -14.79 10.98 19.68
C ARG A 358 -13.71 10.01 20.10
N ASP A 359 -13.83 9.56 21.34
CA ASP A 359 -12.95 8.55 21.88
C ASP A 359 -13.37 7.16 21.40
N PHE A 360 -12.43 6.45 20.75
CA PHE A 360 -12.61 5.08 20.29
C PHE A 360 -12.16 4.06 21.35
N GLU A 361 -11.38 4.47 22.34
CA GLU A 361 -10.81 3.60 23.36
C GLU A 361 -11.87 2.70 24.04
N PRO A 362 -13.07 3.21 24.44
CA PRO A 362 -14.10 2.35 25.03
C PRO A 362 -14.58 1.20 24.14
N VAL A 363 -14.58 1.40 22.81
CA VAL A 363 -14.93 0.34 21.83
C VAL A 363 -13.86 -0.74 21.82
N GLN A 364 -12.59 -0.32 21.76
CA GLN A 364 -11.44 -1.20 21.75
C GLN A 364 -11.33 -1.99 23.05
N GLU A 365 -11.35 -1.32 24.19
CA GLU A 365 -11.24 -1.96 25.50
C GLU A 365 -12.35 -2.99 25.71
N TRP A 366 -13.62 -2.62 25.43
CA TRP A 366 -14.74 -3.53 25.57
C TRP A 366 -14.57 -4.79 24.71
N LEU A 367 -14.20 -4.63 23.43
CA LEU A 367 -14.08 -5.78 22.53
C LEU A 367 -12.92 -6.68 22.96
N MET A 368 -11.77 -6.11 23.32
CA MET A 368 -10.59 -6.85 23.78
C MET A 368 -10.85 -7.57 25.11
N ASP A 369 -11.55 -6.95 26.06
CA ASP A 369 -11.99 -7.60 27.31
C ASP A 369 -12.90 -8.80 27.03
N ARG A 370 -13.88 -8.65 26.12
CA ARG A 370 -14.78 -9.75 25.74
C ARG A 370 -14.03 -10.93 25.11
N ILE A 371 -13.05 -10.66 24.23
CA ILE A 371 -12.20 -11.67 23.61
C ILE A 371 -11.37 -12.39 24.67
N SER A 372 -10.74 -11.64 25.59
CA SER A 372 -9.92 -12.17 26.67
C SER A 372 -10.75 -13.08 27.60
N ARG A 373 -11.94 -12.65 28.03
CA ARG A 373 -12.84 -13.46 28.89
C ARG A 373 -13.29 -14.75 28.22
N LEU A 374 -13.34 -14.81 26.89
CA LEU A 374 -13.65 -16.01 26.14
C LEU A 374 -12.42 -16.89 25.86
N GLY A 375 -11.23 -16.50 26.33
CA GLY A 375 -9.98 -17.24 26.12
C GLY A 375 -9.55 -17.30 24.65
N LEU A 376 -9.89 -16.26 23.87
CA LEU A 376 -9.62 -16.23 22.43
C LEU A 376 -8.37 -15.39 22.13
N ASP A 377 -7.66 -15.74 21.05
CA ASP A 377 -6.58 -14.93 20.51
C ASP A 377 -7.15 -13.95 19.47
N PRO A 378 -7.01 -12.62 19.64
CA PRO A 378 -7.58 -11.65 18.72
C PRO A 378 -6.92 -11.66 17.32
N GLU A 379 -5.75 -12.28 17.18
CA GLU A 379 -4.95 -12.28 15.96
C GLU A 379 -5.12 -13.56 15.14
N LYS A 380 -5.63 -14.63 15.78
CA LYS A 380 -5.74 -15.95 15.16
C LYS A 380 -7.19 -16.41 15.10
N GLY A 381 -7.53 -17.03 13.98
CA GLY A 381 -8.80 -17.75 13.87
C GLY A 381 -8.90 -18.89 14.87
N ILE A 382 -10.14 -19.33 15.13
CA ILE A 382 -10.43 -20.40 16.09
C ILE A 382 -10.05 -21.74 15.49
N THR A 383 -9.17 -22.49 16.17
CA THR A 383 -8.84 -23.86 15.78
C THR A 383 -10.00 -24.80 16.11
N PRO A 384 -10.53 -25.58 15.15
CA PRO A 384 -11.60 -26.54 15.42
C PRO A 384 -11.20 -27.58 16.46
N TYR A 385 -12.06 -27.82 17.45
CA TYR A 385 -11.85 -28.86 18.47
C TYR A 385 -11.95 -30.28 17.91
N VAL A 386 -12.84 -30.47 16.93
CA VAL A 386 -13.05 -31.75 16.26
C VAL A 386 -12.54 -31.65 14.84
N GLN A 387 -11.68 -32.60 14.47
CA GLN A 387 -11.07 -32.70 13.17
C GLN A 387 -11.43 -34.05 12.51
N GLY A 388 -11.14 -34.22 11.22
CA GLY A 388 -11.47 -35.44 10.50
C GLY A 388 -10.94 -36.73 11.17
N ARG A 389 -9.73 -36.67 11.77
CA ARG A 389 -9.13 -37.77 12.54
C ARG A 389 -9.97 -38.18 13.77
N ASP A 390 -10.65 -37.24 14.41
CA ASP A 390 -11.50 -37.54 15.58
C ASP A 390 -12.77 -38.30 15.14
N LEU A 391 -13.34 -37.93 13.98
CA LEU A 391 -14.49 -38.63 13.41
C LEU A 391 -14.13 -40.08 12.99
N ILE A 392 -12.93 -40.25 12.41
CA ILE A 392 -12.41 -41.57 12.07
C ILE A 392 -12.22 -42.45 13.33
N ALA A 393 -11.63 -41.88 14.39
CA ALA A 393 -11.47 -42.54 15.68
C ALA A 393 -12.79 -42.98 16.33
N LEU A 394 -13.89 -42.28 16.01
CA LEU A 394 -15.24 -42.64 16.41
C LEU A 394 -15.90 -43.72 15.53
N GLY A 395 -15.22 -44.17 14.45
CA GLY A 395 -15.72 -45.23 13.54
C GLY A 395 -16.42 -44.69 12.28
N LEU A 396 -16.50 -43.36 12.08
CA LEU A 396 -17.05 -42.82 10.85
C LEU A 396 -16.09 -42.98 9.67
N LYS A 397 -16.63 -43.39 8.53
CA LYS A 397 -15.83 -43.54 7.31
C LYS A 397 -15.75 -42.20 6.55
N PRO A 398 -14.55 -41.82 6.06
CA PRO A 398 -14.41 -40.61 5.22
C PRO A 398 -15.35 -40.65 4.00
N GLY A 399 -16.07 -39.54 3.76
CA GLY A 399 -17.03 -39.44 2.66
C GLY A 399 -17.58 -38.02 2.51
N THR A 400 -18.52 -37.87 1.59
CA THR A 400 -19.11 -36.55 1.25
C THR A 400 -19.77 -35.81 2.41
N ASN A 401 -20.17 -36.52 3.45
CA ASN A 401 -20.81 -35.95 4.63
C ASN A 401 -19.80 -35.44 5.70
N PHE A 402 -18.51 -35.80 5.58
CA PHE A 402 -17.51 -35.40 6.59
C PHE A 402 -17.40 -33.89 6.77
N SER A 403 -17.37 -33.15 5.66
CA SER A 403 -17.32 -31.67 5.72
C SER A 403 -18.54 -31.12 6.48
N LYS A 404 -19.75 -31.59 6.17
CA LYS A 404 -20.98 -31.14 6.84
C LYS A 404 -20.96 -31.43 8.34
N ILE A 405 -20.45 -32.59 8.74
CA ILE A 405 -20.34 -32.96 10.16
C ILE A 405 -19.33 -32.05 10.87
N LEU A 406 -18.16 -31.81 10.25
CA LEU A 406 -17.14 -30.91 10.80
C LEU A 406 -17.66 -29.48 10.91
N ASP A 407 -18.41 -29.00 9.91
CA ASP A 407 -19.03 -27.66 9.94
C ASP A 407 -20.04 -27.56 11.10
N GLN A 408 -20.85 -28.59 11.35
CA GLN A 408 -21.77 -28.64 12.49
C GLN A 408 -21.01 -28.67 13.83
N CYS A 409 -19.95 -29.49 13.94
CA CYS A 409 -19.09 -29.52 15.12
C CYS A 409 -18.49 -28.14 15.41
N PHE A 410 -18.05 -27.43 14.35
CA PHE A 410 -17.47 -26.11 14.47
C PHE A 410 -18.53 -25.05 14.87
N GLU A 411 -19.74 -25.08 14.30
CA GLU A 411 -20.83 -24.19 14.75
C GLU A 411 -21.17 -24.40 16.23
N MET A 412 -21.19 -25.66 16.72
CA MET A 412 -21.38 -25.96 18.13
C MET A 412 -20.25 -25.39 19.00
N GLN A 413 -19.00 -25.46 18.52
CA GLN A 413 -17.86 -24.81 19.20
C GLN A 413 -18.05 -23.28 19.25
N LEU A 414 -18.50 -22.67 18.17
CA LEU A 414 -18.78 -21.22 18.13
C LEU A 414 -19.94 -20.87 19.09
N GLU A 415 -20.86 -21.77 19.35
CA GLU A 415 -21.90 -21.62 20.40
C GLU A 415 -21.33 -21.75 21.81
N GLY A 416 -20.12 -22.24 21.98
CA GLY A 416 -19.45 -22.38 23.26
C GLY A 416 -19.52 -23.78 23.86
N LYS A 417 -19.91 -24.80 23.06
CA LYS A 417 -19.83 -26.19 23.47
C LYS A 417 -18.39 -26.65 23.63
N SER A 418 -18.17 -27.44 24.67
CA SER A 418 -16.87 -28.09 24.89
C SER A 418 -16.60 -29.18 23.84
N ARG A 419 -15.33 -29.56 23.68
CA ARG A 419 -14.95 -30.68 22.80
C ARG A 419 -15.69 -31.97 23.14
N GLN A 420 -15.88 -32.25 24.45
CA GLN A 420 -16.57 -33.47 24.92
C GLN A 420 -18.03 -33.46 24.48
N GLU A 421 -18.77 -32.35 24.74
CA GLU A 421 -20.17 -32.21 24.34
C GLU A 421 -20.37 -32.43 22.84
N ILE A 422 -19.43 -31.90 22.02
CA ILE A 422 -19.46 -32.04 20.55
C ILE A 422 -19.21 -33.51 20.13
N LEU A 423 -18.25 -34.18 20.73
CA LEU A 423 -17.97 -35.58 20.46
C LEU A 423 -19.14 -36.53 20.89
N ASP A 424 -19.78 -36.21 22.03
CA ASP A 424 -20.93 -36.97 22.50
C ASP A 424 -22.14 -36.76 21.58
N TRP A 425 -22.32 -35.53 21.05
CA TRP A 425 -23.34 -35.28 20.02
C TRP A 425 -23.07 -36.10 18.74
N VAL A 426 -21.82 -36.15 18.26
CA VAL A 426 -21.43 -36.97 17.07
C VAL A 426 -21.79 -38.45 17.32
N LYS A 427 -21.41 -39.02 18.47
CA LYS A 427 -21.73 -40.39 18.85
C LYS A 427 -23.23 -40.68 18.86
N LYS A 428 -23.99 -39.81 19.48
CA LYS A 428 -25.44 -40.02 19.68
C LYS A 428 -26.27 -39.81 18.42
N SER A 429 -25.82 -38.95 17.49
CA SER A 429 -26.62 -38.50 16.35
C SER A 429 -26.22 -39.18 15.02
N LEU A 430 -25.01 -39.78 14.94
CA LEU A 430 -24.42 -40.22 13.67
C LEU A 430 -23.85 -41.66 13.71
N LEU A 431 -23.78 -42.28 14.91
CA LEU A 431 -23.41 -43.68 15.12
C LEU A 431 -24.61 -44.43 15.70
#